data_9ea5b198f896b1ce0200e4e2c02a2152
#
_entry.id   9ea5b198f896b1ce0200e4e2c02a2152
#
_cell.length_a   1.000
_cell.length_b   1.000
_cell.length_c   1.000
_cell.angle_alpha   90.00
_cell.angle_beta   90.00
_cell.angle_gamma   90.00
#
_symmetry.space_group_name_H-M   'P 1'
#
loop_
_entity.id
_entity.type
_entity.pdbx_description
1 polymer ?
#
loop_
_entity_poly.entity_id
_entity_poly.type
_entity_poly.pdbx_seq_one_letter_code
_entity_poly.pdbx_strand_id
1 'polypeptide(L)'
;TLHIMSWAHVQALFAGVPAVMTDDAVLCVYGPFNAQGAYSSDSNRQFDAWLKARDPASGIRDAEAVDALAAAVGLKLVEDAAMPANNRLRVWRRAP
;
A
#
# COMPACT_ATOMS: atom_id res chain seq x y z
N THR A 1 -4.10 -5.34 3.57
CA THR A 1 -3.51 -5.09 4.90
C THR A 1 -3.37 -3.60 5.19
N LEU A 2 -2.81 -2.82 4.27
CA LEU A 2 -2.61 -1.38 4.48
C LEU A 2 -3.93 -0.61 4.66
N HIS A 3 -5.02 -1.09 4.06
CA HIS A 3 -6.32 -0.44 4.12
C HIS A 3 -7.02 -0.62 5.48
N ILE A 4 -6.58 -1.55 6.31
CA ILE A 4 -7.12 -1.77 7.66
C ILE A 4 -6.21 -1.22 8.77
N MET A 5 -5.14 -0.53 8.40
CA MET A 5 -4.19 0.10 9.30
C MET A 5 -4.38 1.62 9.28
N SER A 6 -4.04 2.30 10.39
CA SER A 6 -3.93 3.76 10.35
C SER A 6 -2.75 4.17 9.46
N TRP A 7 -2.79 5.40 8.94
CA TRP A 7 -1.67 5.90 8.14
C TRP A 7 -0.36 5.96 8.95
N ALA A 8 -0.45 6.29 10.22
CA ALA A 8 0.71 6.27 11.10
C ALA A 8 1.33 4.87 11.21
N HIS A 9 0.51 3.83 11.26
CA HIS A 9 0.99 2.44 11.26
C HIS A 9 1.59 2.04 9.92
N VAL A 10 1.01 2.50 8.80
CA VAL A 10 1.59 2.27 7.47
C VAL A 10 2.97 2.91 7.38
N GLN A 11 3.11 4.15 7.85
CA GLN A 11 4.41 4.84 7.91
C GLN A 11 5.42 4.07 8.76
N ALA A 12 5.00 3.58 9.94
CA ALA A 12 5.86 2.80 10.83
C ALA A 12 6.28 1.46 10.19
N LEU A 13 5.37 0.80 9.47
CA LEU A 13 5.68 -0.43 8.76
C LEU A 13 6.82 -0.21 7.76
N PHE A 14 6.69 0.80 6.90
CA PHE A 14 7.71 1.07 5.88
C PHE A 14 9.02 1.53 6.51
N ALA A 15 8.98 2.29 7.61
CA ALA A 15 10.20 2.69 8.31
C ALA A 15 10.95 1.49 8.90
N GLY A 16 10.23 0.44 9.34
CA GLY A 16 10.84 -0.74 9.96
C GLY A 16 11.26 -1.84 8.99
N VAL A 17 10.69 -1.88 7.78
CA VAL A 17 10.93 -2.96 6.82
C VAL A 17 12.40 -3.13 6.44
N PRO A 18 13.19 -2.07 6.16
CA PRO A 18 14.59 -2.26 5.77
C PRO A 18 15.44 -3.00 6.80
N ALA A 19 15.09 -2.89 8.08
CA ALA A 19 15.84 -3.54 9.16
C ALA A 19 15.72 -5.08 9.13
N VAL A 20 14.65 -5.61 8.49
CA VAL A 20 14.38 -7.05 8.44
C VAL A 20 14.52 -7.64 7.04
N MET A 21 14.78 -6.81 6.02
CA MET A 21 14.97 -7.27 4.64
C MET A 21 16.43 -7.59 4.38
N THR A 22 16.68 -8.74 3.72
CA THR A 22 17.97 -9.00 3.09
C THR A 22 18.10 -8.20 1.79
N ASP A 23 19.31 -8.14 1.21
CA ASP A 23 19.57 -7.32 0.01
C ASP A 23 18.78 -7.80 -1.22
N ASP A 24 18.47 -9.10 -1.29
CA ASP A 24 17.72 -9.71 -2.39
C ASP A 24 16.25 -9.97 -2.04
N ALA A 25 15.78 -9.54 -0.88
CA ALA A 25 14.39 -9.72 -0.47
C ALA A 25 13.45 -8.84 -1.28
N VAL A 26 12.20 -9.25 -1.34
CA VAL A 26 11.11 -8.48 -1.93
C VAL A 26 10.05 -8.20 -0.88
N LEU A 27 9.41 -7.03 -0.97
CA LEU A 27 8.23 -6.70 -0.19
C LEU A 27 7.03 -6.75 -1.13
N CYS A 28 6.06 -7.62 -0.82
CA CYS A 28 4.84 -7.77 -1.60
C CYS A 28 3.64 -7.28 -0.76
N VAL A 29 2.82 -6.42 -1.34
CA VAL A 29 1.59 -5.95 -0.72
C VAL A 29 0.44 -6.21 -1.68
N TYR A 30 -0.57 -6.95 -1.21
CA TYR A 30 -1.78 -7.25 -1.95
C TYR A 30 -2.95 -6.52 -1.29
N GLY A 31 -3.77 -5.86 -2.10
CA GLY A 31 -4.98 -5.21 -1.62
C GLY A 31 -5.46 -4.11 -2.55
N PRO A 32 -6.51 -3.39 -2.15
CA PRO A 32 -7.00 -2.26 -2.91
C PRO A 32 -6.08 -1.05 -2.75
N PHE A 33 -5.92 -0.29 -3.84
CA PHE A 33 -5.20 0.99 -3.85
C PHE A 33 -5.97 2.00 -4.67
N ASN A 34 -5.90 3.26 -4.27
CA ASN A 34 -6.32 4.38 -5.08
C ASN A 34 -5.15 4.88 -5.93
N ALA A 35 -5.45 5.57 -7.01
CA ALA A 35 -4.45 6.19 -7.87
C ALA A 35 -4.81 7.66 -8.08
N GLN A 36 -3.84 8.56 -7.89
CA GLN A 36 -4.01 10.00 -8.08
C GLN A 36 -5.21 10.57 -7.29
N GLY A 37 -5.41 10.06 -6.09
CA GLY A 37 -6.50 10.49 -5.21
C GLY A 37 -7.89 9.99 -5.62
N ALA A 38 -7.99 9.11 -6.62
CA ALA A 38 -9.26 8.61 -7.13
C ALA A 38 -9.42 7.11 -6.87
N TYR A 39 -10.67 6.68 -6.69
CA TYR A 39 -11.00 5.27 -6.57
C TYR A 39 -10.91 4.58 -7.93
N SER A 40 -10.43 3.33 -7.93
CA SER A 40 -10.33 2.53 -9.15
C SER A 40 -11.67 1.93 -9.57
N SER A 41 -12.67 1.90 -8.66
CA SER A 41 -14.00 1.36 -8.92
C SER A 41 -15.00 1.87 -7.89
N ASP A 42 -16.31 1.77 -8.22
CA ASP A 42 -17.37 2.07 -7.25
C ASP A 42 -17.36 1.11 -6.07
N SER A 43 -17.05 -0.15 -6.30
CA SER A 43 -16.98 -1.14 -5.21
C SER A 43 -15.87 -0.79 -4.22
N ASN A 44 -14.73 -0.30 -4.69
CA ASN A 44 -13.67 0.18 -3.80
C ASN A 44 -14.08 1.44 -3.03
N ARG A 45 -14.83 2.34 -3.66
CA ARG A 45 -15.35 3.53 -2.97
C ARG A 45 -16.31 3.14 -1.85
N GLN A 46 -17.20 2.19 -2.10
CA GLN A 46 -18.14 1.69 -1.08
C GLN A 46 -17.39 0.96 0.04
N PHE A 47 -16.39 0.16 -0.31
CA PHE A 47 -15.57 -0.56 0.65
C PHE A 47 -14.78 0.41 1.53
N ASP A 48 -14.23 1.47 0.96
CA ASP A 48 -13.52 2.51 1.73
C ASP A 48 -14.44 3.19 2.74
N ALA A 49 -15.67 3.51 2.34
CA ALA A 49 -16.68 4.07 3.24
C ALA A 49 -17.01 3.11 4.38
N TRP A 50 -17.13 1.81 4.09
CA TRP A 50 -17.37 0.78 5.11
C TRP A 50 -16.20 0.65 6.08
N LEU A 51 -14.96 0.67 5.59
CA LEU A 51 -13.77 0.64 6.43
C LEU A 51 -13.72 1.83 7.39
N LYS A 52 -13.97 3.03 6.88
CA LYS A 52 -13.94 4.27 7.69
C LYS A 52 -15.08 4.32 8.70
N ALA A 53 -16.21 3.68 8.41
CA ALA A 53 -17.32 3.57 9.36
C ALA A 53 -16.95 2.66 10.55
N ARG A 54 -16.12 1.64 10.32
CA ARG A 54 -15.62 0.76 11.39
C ARG A 54 -14.48 1.40 12.18
N ASP A 55 -13.56 2.06 11.48
CA ASP A 55 -12.40 2.74 12.05
C ASP A 55 -12.03 3.92 11.15
N PRO A 56 -12.26 5.17 11.60
CA PRO A 56 -11.94 6.34 10.79
C PRO A 56 -10.46 6.45 10.40
N ALA A 57 -9.55 5.79 11.11
CA ALA A 57 -8.12 5.80 10.79
C ALA A 57 -7.76 4.84 9.67
N SER A 58 -8.64 3.88 9.34
CA SER A 58 -8.41 2.96 8.22
C SER A 58 -8.94 3.55 6.90
N GLY A 59 -8.61 2.93 5.79
CA GLY A 59 -9.08 3.33 4.47
C GLY A 59 -8.14 2.85 3.37
N ILE A 60 -8.64 2.87 2.13
CA ILE A 60 -7.83 2.53 0.96
C ILE A 60 -6.77 3.63 0.76
N ARG A 61 -5.52 3.23 0.57
CA ARG A 61 -4.39 4.15 0.44
C ARG A 61 -4.10 4.47 -1.01
N ASP A 62 -3.63 5.69 -1.29
CA ASP A 62 -3.12 6.05 -2.61
C ASP A 62 -1.81 5.33 -2.88
N ALA A 63 -1.69 4.73 -4.07
CA ALA A 63 -0.47 4.04 -4.47
C ALA A 63 0.75 4.96 -4.45
N GLU A 64 0.58 6.21 -4.89
CA GLU A 64 1.66 7.21 -4.93
C GLU A 64 2.17 7.56 -3.53
N ALA A 65 1.26 7.66 -2.54
CA ALA A 65 1.64 7.96 -1.17
C ALA A 65 2.44 6.80 -0.55
N VAL A 66 2.06 5.56 -0.85
CA VAL A 66 2.77 4.37 -0.40
C VAL A 66 4.13 4.26 -1.10
N ASP A 67 4.19 4.56 -2.40
CA ASP A 67 5.45 4.59 -3.14
C ASP A 67 6.42 5.62 -2.58
N ALA A 68 5.93 6.78 -2.14
CA ALA A 68 6.77 7.79 -1.50
C ALA A 68 7.38 7.30 -0.19
N LEU A 69 6.62 6.57 0.62
CA LEU A 69 7.14 5.94 1.84
C LEU A 69 8.22 4.90 1.51
N ALA A 70 7.98 4.08 0.49
CA ALA A 70 8.95 3.06 0.07
C ALA A 70 10.24 3.71 -0.44
N ALA A 71 10.13 4.75 -1.27
CA ALA A 71 11.29 5.47 -1.79
C ALA A 71 12.12 6.12 -0.67
N ALA A 72 11.46 6.66 0.35
CA ALA A 72 12.13 7.30 1.48
C ALA A 72 13.03 6.34 2.28
N VAL A 73 12.78 5.04 2.21
CA VAL A 73 13.59 4.00 2.87
C VAL A 73 14.42 3.17 1.89
N GLY A 74 14.58 3.65 0.66
CA GLY A 74 15.44 3.02 -0.34
C GLY A 74 14.83 1.83 -1.07
N LEU A 75 13.52 1.72 -1.12
CA LEU A 75 12.82 0.68 -1.87
C LEU A 75 12.34 1.23 -3.21
N LYS A 76 12.37 0.38 -4.22
CA LYS A 76 11.93 0.69 -5.58
C LYS A 76 10.79 -0.25 -5.98
N LEU A 77 9.71 0.31 -6.53
CA LEU A 77 8.63 -0.49 -7.09
C LEU A 77 9.12 -1.19 -8.35
N VAL A 78 8.98 -2.51 -8.39
CA VAL A 78 9.41 -3.33 -9.54
C VAL A 78 8.23 -3.99 -10.24
N GLU A 79 7.07 -4.08 -9.61
CA GLU A 79 5.88 -4.65 -10.21
C GLU A 79 4.62 -4.06 -9.58
N ASP A 80 3.61 -3.82 -10.40
CA ASP A 80 2.27 -3.41 -9.99
C ASP A 80 1.27 -4.11 -10.91
N ALA A 81 0.66 -5.19 -10.42
CA ALA A 81 -0.20 -6.05 -11.22
C ALA A 81 -1.65 -5.93 -10.77
N ALA A 82 -2.56 -5.85 -11.75
CA ALA A 82 -4.00 -5.90 -11.49
C ALA A 82 -4.38 -7.32 -11.07
N MET A 83 -5.18 -7.43 -10.01
CA MET A 83 -5.62 -8.68 -9.44
C MET A 83 -7.16 -8.70 -9.35
N PRO A 84 -7.77 -9.89 -9.14
CA PRO A 84 -9.22 -9.98 -9.02
C PRO A 84 -9.81 -9.07 -7.94
N ALA A 85 -11.07 -8.69 -8.09
CA ALA A 85 -11.85 -7.88 -7.15
C ALA A 85 -11.26 -6.48 -6.95
N ASN A 86 -10.67 -5.90 -7.99
CA ASN A 86 -10.09 -4.56 -8.00
C ASN A 86 -8.96 -4.38 -6.97
N ASN A 87 -8.26 -5.46 -6.68
CA ASN A 87 -7.04 -5.43 -5.90
C ASN A 87 -5.83 -5.26 -6.81
N ARG A 88 -4.70 -4.94 -6.21
CA ARG A 88 -3.41 -4.88 -6.88
C ARG A 88 -2.37 -5.62 -6.07
N LEU A 89 -1.42 -6.23 -6.77
CA LEU A 89 -0.20 -6.77 -6.16
C LEU A 89 0.93 -5.79 -6.47
N ARG A 90 1.51 -5.20 -5.44
CA ARG A 90 2.60 -4.25 -5.59
C ARG A 90 3.85 -4.81 -4.94
N VAL A 91 4.96 -4.78 -5.65
CA VAL A 91 6.21 -5.43 -5.24
C VAL A 91 7.33 -4.40 -5.26
N TRP A 92 8.06 -4.32 -4.16
CA TRP A 92 9.24 -3.45 -4.03
C TRP A 92 10.49 -4.27 -3.73
N ARG A 93 11.62 -3.78 -4.20
CA ARG A 93 12.97 -4.27 -3.88
C ARG A 93 13.83 -3.14 -3.39
N ARG A 94 14.94 -3.45 -2.74
CA ARG A 94 15.94 -2.43 -2.43
C ARG A 94 16.45 -1.83 -3.73
N ALA A 95 16.55 -0.49 -3.76
CA ALA A 95 17.22 0.21 -4.86
C ALA A 95 18.72 -0.08 -4.81
N PRO A 96 19.38 -0.25 -5.98
CA PRO A 96 20.82 -0.46 -6.04
C PRO A 96 21.61 0.77 -5.54
#